data_355e4350401ed057f2a82b65c303ea64
#
_entry.id   355e4350401ed057f2a82b65c303ea64
#
_cell.length_a   1.000
_cell.length_b   1.000
_cell.length_c   1.000
_cell.angle_alpha   90.00
_cell.angle_beta   90.00
_cell.angle_gamma   90.00
#
_symmetry.space_group_name_H-M   'P 1'
#
loop_
_entity.id
_entity.type
_entity.pdbx_description
1 polymer ?
#
loop_
_entity_poly.entity_id
_entity_poly.type
_entity_poly.pdbx_seq_one_letter_code
_entity_poly.pdbx_strand_id
1 'polypeptide(L)'
;SSRKENMLDWENVDLYSDVIEYYRGLYKIRDAFAAFSDSTAATANSLTYLSDVPKGVTGYTINNTESGKWSQMCVIFNGSDSAQNVTAKGDWVVLADNKTAGLRNIKNVTNSVKVEAHSAVIMVDTKSYDSAGIMDDEGAVVIDYYDNKTEKLIKSQTLTGELGTSYDLTNLASTLNYDVKKTDGEIKGVFTDQVGHAKVYVEEYDGEMSTVTVKFVDETNNTEIEDSFLVKNRKGEQYYTPDLPSIKNYKLVLDDLPTNGAGKLDSASKTVTYKYTRVTDDEDKTVCRVNAIYMDDSGKILDTKTITGVEGQAYSLSQNTYEEKDLVSVPEKANGTFKSGEINVVFSYSSNPDPLKQ
;
A
#
# COMPACT_ATOMS: atom_id res chain seq x y z
N SER A 1 -12.08 12.29 24.85
CA SER A 1 -12.24 11.81 23.48
C SER A 1 -12.91 10.44 23.51
N SER A 2 -13.95 10.25 22.72
CA SER A 2 -14.64 8.98 22.66
C SER A 2 -13.80 7.95 21.87
N ARG A 3 -13.95 6.66 22.20
CA ARG A 3 -13.30 5.57 21.45
C ARG A 3 -13.61 5.63 19.94
N LYS A 4 -14.78 6.16 19.55
CA LYS A 4 -15.20 6.33 18.15
C LYS A 4 -14.39 7.38 17.39
N GLU A 5 -13.85 8.39 18.07
CA GLU A 5 -13.04 9.47 17.43
C GLU A 5 -11.59 9.04 17.15
N ASN A 6 -11.14 7.93 17.75
CA ASN A 6 -9.78 7.39 17.61
C ASN A 6 -9.73 6.03 16.89
N MET A 7 -10.82 5.60 16.27
CA MET A 7 -10.81 4.41 15.42
C MET A 7 -10.05 4.73 14.12
N LEU A 8 -9.04 3.93 13.82
CA LEU A 8 -8.40 3.96 12.52
C LEU A 8 -9.42 3.46 11.49
N ASP A 9 -9.68 4.29 10.50
CA ASP A 9 -10.45 3.90 9.33
C ASP A 9 -9.50 3.23 8.33
N TRP A 10 -9.53 1.91 8.27
CA TRP A 10 -8.65 1.11 7.41
C TRP A 10 -8.94 1.30 5.91
N GLU A 11 -10.14 1.79 5.54
CA GLU A 11 -10.43 2.17 4.15
C GLU A 11 -9.52 3.32 3.68
N ASN A 12 -8.99 4.12 4.61
CA ASN A 12 -8.03 5.17 4.30
C ASN A 12 -6.65 4.65 3.86
N VAL A 13 -6.30 3.40 4.14
CA VAL A 13 -5.03 2.82 3.69
C VAL A 13 -4.96 2.78 2.16
N ASP A 14 -6.06 2.40 1.51
CA ASP A 14 -6.14 2.35 0.05
C ASP A 14 -6.27 3.75 -0.57
N LEU A 15 -6.94 4.68 0.14
CA LEU A 15 -7.11 6.06 -0.32
C LEU A 15 -5.83 6.90 -0.19
N TYR A 16 -4.99 6.61 0.80
CA TYR A 16 -3.78 7.35 1.14
C TYR A 16 -2.53 6.48 1.12
N SER A 17 -2.47 5.50 0.22
CA SER A 17 -1.31 4.62 0.06
C SER A 17 -0.02 5.39 -0.23
N ASP A 18 -0.10 6.50 -0.96
CA ASP A 18 0.99 7.44 -1.21
C ASP A 18 1.57 8.02 0.07
N VAL A 19 0.72 8.38 1.05
CA VAL A 19 1.17 8.88 2.36
C VAL A 19 1.90 7.78 3.13
N ILE A 20 1.38 6.55 3.08
CA ILE A 20 2.00 5.40 3.75
C ILE A 20 3.39 5.13 3.16
N GLU A 21 3.52 5.08 1.84
CA GLU A 21 4.80 4.86 1.17
C GLU A 21 5.79 6.01 1.43
N TYR A 22 5.31 7.24 1.49
CA TYR A 22 6.14 8.39 1.87
C TYR A 22 6.72 8.22 3.29
N TYR A 23 5.89 7.85 4.27
CA TYR A 23 6.36 7.59 5.65
C TYR A 23 7.30 6.40 5.74
N ARG A 24 7.05 5.31 4.99
CA ARG A 24 7.99 4.17 4.89
C ARG A 24 9.35 4.63 4.40
N GLY A 25 9.38 5.46 3.37
CA GLY A 25 10.61 6.05 2.85
C GLY A 25 11.35 6.90 3.87
N LEU A 26 10.63 7.74 4.64
CA LEU A 26 11.23 8.51 5.73
C LEU A 26 11.83 7.62 6.83
N TYR A 27 11.17 6.52 7.19
CA TYR A 27 11.70 5.54 8.15
C TYR A 27 12.96 4.86 7.61
N LYS A 28 13.00 4.46 6.34
CA LYS A 28 14.20 3.90 5.69
C LYS A 28 15.38 4.89 5.76
N ILE A 29 15.15 6.18 5.46
CA ILE A 29 16.19 7.23 5.59
C ILE A 29 16.68 7.33 7.04
N ARG A 30 15.76 7.35 8.00
CA ARG A 30 16.10 7.43 9.43
C ARG A 30 16.94 6.23 9.89
N ASP A 31 16.60 5.03 9.44
CA ASP A 31 17.30 3.80 9.82
C ASP A 31 18.70 3.74 9.16
N ALA A 32 18.83 4.26 7.94
CA ALA A 32 20.09 4.32 7.22
C ALA A 32 21.07 5.40 7.74
N PHE A 33 20.57 6.43 8.43
CA PHE A 33 21.37 7.55 8.94
C PHE A 33 21.26 7.66 10.47
N ALA A 34 22.21 7.04 11.18
CA ALA A 34 22.19 6.89 12.63
C ALA A 34 22.04 8.22 13.41
N ALA A 35 22.58 9.33 12.89
CA ALA A 35 22.48 10.64 13.53
C ALA A 35 21.04 11.13 13.73
N PHE A 36 20.06 10.64 12.95
CA PHE A 36 18.64 10.98 13.16
C PHE A 36 18.01 10.28 14.37
N SER A 37 18.68 9.29 14.93
CA SER A 37 18.23 8.56 16.13
C SER A 37 19.22 8.70 17.30
N ASP A 38 20.35 9.36 17.11
CA ASP A 38 21.37 9.55 18.12
C ASP A 38 21.13 10.84 18.93
N SER A 39 20.98 10.70 20.25
CA SER A 39 20.75 11.80 21.18
C SER A 39 22.03 12.29 21.88
N THR A 40 23.22 11.90 21.41
CA THR A 40 24.48 12.31 22.02
C THR A 40 24.79 13.77 21.76
N ALA A 41 25.59 14.39 22.69
CA ALA A 41 26.08 15.76 22.51
C ALA A 41 26.96 15.92 21.27
N ALA A 42 27.67 14.84 20.85
CA ALA A 42 28.49 14.84 19.64
C ALA A 42 27.65 15.08 18.39
N THR A 43 26.57 14.34 18.25
CA THR A 43 25.63 14.49 17.13
C THR A 43 24.92 15.83 17.17
N ALA A 44 24.44 16.28 18.33
CA ALA A 44 23.82 17.60 18.47
C ALA A 44 24.76 18.73 18.08
N ASN A 45 26.06 18.65 18.43
CA ASN A 45 27.08 19.63 18.07
C ASN A 45 27.49 19.60 16.59
N SER A 46 27.17 18.54 15.86
CA SER A 46 27.42 18.40 14.41
C SER A 46 26.37 19.13 13.56
N LEU A 47 25.25 19.51 14.16
CA LEU A 47 24.16 20.20 13.48
C LEU A 47 24.55 21.66 13.19
N THR A 48 24.44 22.07 11.94
CA THR A 48 24.75 23.44 11.49
C THR A 48 23.57 23.99 10.70
N TYR A 49 22.96 25.05 11.17
CA TYR A 49 21.86 25.72 10.46
C TYR A 49 22.38 26.43 9.21
N LEU A 50 21.54 26.35 8.14
CA LEU A 50 21.81 27.09 6.91
C LEU A 50 21.63 28.58 7.15
N SER A 51 22.61 29.40 6.67
CA SER A 51 22.51 30.85 6.65
C SER A 51 21.82 31.32 5.36
N ASP A 52 21.29 32.53 5.37
CA ASP A 52 20.73 33.22 4.20
C ASP A 52 19.57 32.44 3.52
N VAL A 53 18.71 31.80 4.32
CA VAL A 53 17.50 31.15 3.83
C VAL A 53 16.37 32.16 3.64
N PRO A 54 15.45 31.92 2.64
CA PRO A 54 14.27 32.75 2.45
C PRO A 54 13.35 32.79 3.69
N LYS A 55 12.54 33.84 3.81
CA LYS A 55 11.55 33.94 4.89
C LYS A 55 10.58 32.75 4.85
N GLY A 56 10.34 32.11 5.99
CA GLY A 56 9.48 30.91 6.11
C GLY A 56 10.21 29.61 5.79
N VAL A 57 11.53 29.68 5.52
CA VAL A 57 12.36 28.49 5.30
C VAL A 57 13.30 28.31 6.48
N THR A 58 13.56 27.07 6.86
CA THR A 58 14.65 26.69 7.77
C THR A 58 15.33 25.43 7.25
N GLY A 59 16.59 25.27 7.56
CA GLY A 59 17.33 24.06 7.18
C GLY A 59 18.63 23.92 7.96
N TYR A 60 19.16 22.73 7.95
CA TYR A 60 20.40 22.40 8.62
C TYR A 60 21.14 21.27 7.90
N THR A 61 22.43 21.19 8.13
CA THR A 61 23.25 20.01 7.87
C THR A 61 23.55 19.30 9.18
N ILE A 62 23.69 17.99 9.11
CA ILE A 62 24.05 17.13 10.24
C ILE A 62 25.03 16.07 9.77
N ASN A 63 26.08 15.79 10.56
CA ASN A 63 27.08 14.78 10.24
C ASN A 63 26.77 13.46 10.95
N ASN A 64 27.03 12.36 10.26
CA ASN A 64 26.99 11.04 10.86
C ASN A 64 28.29 10.77 11.62
N THR A 65 28.20 10.09 12.74
CA THR A 65 29.36 9.65 13.54
C THR A 65 29.85 8.26 13.17
N GLU A 66 29.05 7.49 12.37
CA GLU A 66 29.41 6.15 11.93
C GLU A 66 30.24 6.18 10.64
N SER A 67 31.40 5.52 10.66
CA SER A 67 32.21 5.34 9.45
C SER A 67 31.61 4.29 8.51
N GLY A 68 31.84 4.47 7.19
CA GLY A 68 31.32 3.55 6.16
C GLY A 68 29.84 3.70 5.85
N LYS A 69 29.21 4.73 6.39
CA LYS A 69 27.82 5.13 6.14
C LYS A 69 27.78 6.48 5.44
N TRP A 70 26.60 6.99 5.15
CA TRP A 70 26.43 8.37 4.68
C TRP A 70 27.05 9.35 5.67
N SER A 71 27.86 10.27 5.16
CA SER A 71 28.66 11.15 6.04
C SER A 71 27.91 12.38 6.51
N GLN A 72 27.09 12.97 5.65
CA GLN A 72 26.38 14.20 5.97
C GLN A 72 25.01 14.23 5.28
N MET A 73 24.02 14.76 5.98
CA MET A 73 22.71 15.07 5.41
C MET A 73 22.36 16.54 5.55
N CYS A 74 21.55 17.02 4.59
CA CYS A 74 20.98 18.36 4.62
C CYS A 74 19.46 18.23 4.59
N VAL A 75 18.79 18.85 5.57
CA VAL A 75 17.33 18.86 5.68
C VAL A 75 16.85 20.30 5.60
N ILE A 76 15.87 20.57 4.73
CA ILE A 76 15.32 21.89 4.50
C ILE A 76 13.79 21.80 4.57
N PHE A 77 13.19 22.71 5.32
CA PHE A 77 11.74 22.87 5.46
C PHE A 77 11.30 24.21 4.88
N ASN A 78 10.30 24.21 4.03
CA ASN A 78 9.64 25.40 3.50
C ASN A 78 8.20 25.47 4.00
N GLY A 79 7.93 26.33 4.95
CA GLY A 79 6.60 26.61 5.49
C GLY A 79 5.89 27.78 4.80
N SER A 80 6.45 28.33 3.70
CA SER A 80 5.81 29.41 2.95
C SER A 80 4.85 28.91 1.88
N ASP A 81 3.97 29.79 1.41
CA ASP A 81 2.93 29.51 0.40
C ASP A 81 3.49 29.42 -1.04
N SER A 82 4.79 29.51 -1.22
CA SER A 82 5.43 29.44 -2.54
C SER A 82 6.70 28.61 -2.51
N ALA A 83 7.04 28.01 -3.65
CA ALA A 83 8.31 27.32 -3.81
C ALA A 83 9.49 28.27 -3.62
N GLN A 84 10.54 27.82 -2.94
CA GLN A 84 11.74 28.60 -2.63
C GLN A 84 12.99 27.92 -3.19
N ASN A 85 13.91 28.72 -3.74
CA ASN A 85 15.25 28.25 -4.05
C ASN A 85 16.15 28.50 -2.84
N VAL A 86 16.73 27.43 -2.30
CA VAL A 86 17.52 27.47 -1.07
C VAL A 86 18.97 27.11 -1.39
N THR A 87 19.90 27.95 -0.93
CA THR A 87 21.33 27.65 -1.06
C THR A 87 21.73 26.56 -0.07
N ALA A 88 22.26 25.46 -0.60
CA ALA A 88 22.84 24.36 0.14
C ALA A 88 24.18 24.00 -0.52
N LYS A 89 25.29 24.60 -0.04
CA LYS A 89 26.61 24.40 -0.67
C LYS A 89 27.04 22.96 -0.68
N GLY A 90 27.56 22.49 -1.82
CA GLY A 90 28.03 21.13 -2.04
C GLY A 90 27.22 20.39 -3.12
N ASP A 91 27.55 19.12 -3.30
CA ASP A 91 26.87 18.22 -4.23
C ASP A 91 26.02 17.25 -3.41
N TRP A 92 24.74 17.19 -3.74
CA TRP A 92 23.75 16.46 -2.98
C TRP A 92 22.91 15.54 -3.84
N VAL A 93 22.55 14.39 -3.27
CA VAL A 93 21.52 13.50 -3.76
C VAL A 93 20.23 13.75 -2.97
N VAL A 94 19.14 14.08 -3.63
CA VAL A 94 17.83 14.23 -3.00
C VAL A 94 17.23 12.87 -2.74
N LEU A 95 16.88 12.58 -1.48
CA LEU A 95 16.27 11.34 -1.00
C LEU A 95 14.78 11.49 -0.65
N ALA A 96 14.35 12.71 -0.34
CA ALA A 96 12.95 13.03 -0.11
C ALA A 96 12.60 14.41 -0.62
N ASP A 97 11.45 14.55 -1.22
CA ASP A 97 10.84 15.82 -1.64
C ASP A 97 9.34 15.85 -1.30
N ASN A 98 8.56 16.74 -1.90
CA ASN A 98 7.12 16.84 -1.64
C ASN A 98 6.26 15.70 -2.21
N LYS A 99 6.86 14.71 -2.87
CA LYS A 99 6.12 13.62 -3.53
C LYS A 99 6.55 12.24 -3.08
N THR A 100 7.83 12.04 -2.87
CA THR A 100 8.39 10.72 -2.54
C THR A 100 9.51 10.83 -1.52
N ALA A 101 9.78 9.76 -0.81
CA ALA A 101 10.89 9.60 0.12
C ALA A 101 11.43 8.16 0.05
N GLY A 102 12.72 7.98 0.31
CA GLY A 102 13.36 6.65 0.32
C GLY A 102 14.88 6.75 0.19
N LEU A 103 15.53 5.62 -0.02
CA LEU A 103 17.00 5.56 -0.13
C LEU A 103 17.50 5.84 -1.56
N ARG A 104 16.58 6.02 -2.51
CA ARG A 104 16.87 6.23 -3.93
C ARG A 104 17.27 7.67 -4.22
N ASN A 105 18.09 7.80 -5.25
CA ASN A 105 18.42 9.09 -5.85
C ASN A 105 17.22 9.61 -6.66
N ILE A 106 16.50 10.59 -6.10
CA ILE A 106 15.42 11.29 -6.83
C ILE A 106 16.03 12.22 -7.89
N LYS A 107 17.06 12.98 -7.52
CA LYS A 107 17.82 13.87 -8.39
C LYS A 107 19.10 14.34 -7.72
N ASN A 108 20.09 14.68 -8.54
CA ASN A 108 21.31 15.36 -8.08
C ASN A 108 21.12 16.89 -8.13
N VAL A 109 21.62 17.57 -7.13
CA VAL A 109 21.65 19.04 -7.07
C VAL A 109 23.00 19.53 -6.58
N THR A 110 23.42 20.71 -7.07
CA THR A 110 24.70 21.35 -6.71
C THR A 110 24.42 22.75 -6.20
N ASN A 111 24.90 23.05 -4.98
CA ASN A 111 24.85 24.34 -4.30
C ASN A 111 23.47 24.96 -4.04
N SER A 112 22.40 24.46 -4.65
CA SER A 112 21.04 24.94 -4.42
C SER A 112 19.99 23.90 -4.74
N VAL A 113 18.83 24.01 -4.08
CA VAL A 113 17.69 23.13 -4.30
C VAL A 113 16.40 23.93 -4.27
N LYS A 114 15.47 23.61 -5.17
CA LYS A 114 14.10 24.09 -5.13
C LYS A 114 13.30 23.26 -4.12
N VAL A 115 12.68 23.91 -3.14
CA VAL A 115 11.79 23.31 -2.13
C VAL A 115 10.38 23.84 -2.37
N GLU A 116 9.45 22.97 -2.65
CA GLU A 116 8.05 23.34 -2.93
C GLU A 116 7.38 23.97 -1.69
N ALA A 117 6.24 24.65 -1.89
CA ALA A 117 5.45 25.22 -0.80
C ALA A 117 5.02 24.14 0.19
N HIS A 118 5.01 24.47 1.49
CA HIS A 118 4.56 23.56 2.57
C HIS A 118 5.20 22.17 2.51
N SER A 119 6.51 22.09 2.21
CA SER A 119 7.20 20.82 2.02
C SER A 119 8.59 20.79 2.67
N ALA A 120 9.21 19.63 2.64
CA ALA A 120 10.59 19.44 3.06
C ALA A 120 11.38 18.73 1.96
N VAL A 121 12.71 18.89 2.01
CA VAL A 121 13.67 18.14 1.20
C VAL A 121 14.72 17.55 2.11
N ILE A 122 15.03 16.27 1.94
CA ILE A 122 16.12 15.58 2.61
C ILE A 122 17.16 15.17 1.57
N MET A 123 18.41 15.53 1.80
CA MET A 123 19.51 15.29 0.88
C MET A 123 20.69 14.67 1.62
N VAL A 124 21.45 13.84 0.93
CA VAL A 124 22.70 13.25 1.39
C VAL A 124 23.85 13.74 0.51
N ASP A 125 25.06 13.89 1.04
CA ASP A 125 26.21 14.24 0.21
C ASP A 125 26.50 13.16 -0.83
N THR A 126 26.67 13.56 -2.10
CA THR A 126 26.81 12.65 -3.23
C THR A 126 27.96 11.67 -3.06
N LYS A 127 29.09 12.12 -2.55
CA LYS A 127 30.27 11.27 -2.40
C LYS A 127 30.05 10.10 -1.45
N SER A 128 29.40 10.34 -0.29
CA SER A 128 29.11 9.28 0.66
C SER A 128 27.93 8.42 0.21
N TYR A 129 26.97 8.99 -0.50
CA TYR A 129 25.88 8.23 -1.12
C TYR A 129 26.44 7.13 -2.04
N ASP A 130 27.30 7.51 -3.00
CA ASP A 130 27.90 6.60 -3.96
C ASP A 130 28.82 5.55 -3.29
N SER A 131 29.55 5.95 -2.24
CA SER A 131 30.54 5.06 -1.60
C SER A 131 29.95 4.14 -0.54
N ALA A 132 28.82 4.47 0.08
CA ALA A 132 28.25 3.67 1.15
C ALA A 132 27.46 2.45 0.65
N GLY A 133 27.01 2.45 -0.61
CA GLY A 133 26.25 1.35 -1.20
C GLY A 133 24.94 1.06 -0.49
N ILE A 134 24.39 2.06 0.23
CA ILE A 134 23.08 1.97 0.87
C ILE A 134 22.03 2.28 -0.20
N MET A 135 21.34 1.25 -0.68
CA MET A 135 20.35 1.37 -1.75
C MET A 135 19.07 0.62 -1.38
N ASP A 136 17.96 1.07 -1.93
CA ASP A 136 16.75 0.27 -1.98
C ASP A 136 16.93 -0.82 -3.06
N ASP A 137 16.44 -1.98 -2.78
CA ASP A 137 16.26 -3.07 -3.76
C ASP A 137 14.99 -2.90 -4.61
N GLU A 138 14.17 -1.89 -4.27
CA GLU A 138 12.95 -1.51 -4.99
C GLU A 138 13.14 -0.24 -5.82
N GLY A 139 12.59 -0.21 -7.02
CA GLY A 139 12.37 0.98 -7.83
C GLY A 139 11.06 1.68 -7.49
N ALA A 140 10.85 2.90 -7.99
CA ALA A 140 9.59 3.63 -7.81
C ALA A 140 9.16 4.39 -9.06
N VAL A 141 7.82 4.52 -9.21
CA VAL A 141 7.19 5.42 -10.17
C VAL A 141 6.20 6.31 -9.41
N VAL A 142 6.37 7.62 -9.53
CA VAL A 142 5.42 8.62 -9.02
C VAL A 142 4.34 8.82 -10.07
N ILE A 143 3.10 8.63 -9.67
CA ILE A 143 1.91 8.78 -10.51
C ILE A 143 1.13 10.00 -10.04
N ASP A 144 1.12 11.05 -10.85
CA ASP A 144 0.39 12.27 -10.58
C ASP A 144 -0.99 12.23 -11.25
N TYR A 145 -2.06 12.34 -10.47
CA TYR A 145 -3.44 12.39 -10.96
C TYR A 145 -3.91 13.84 -11.11
N TYR A 146 -4.31 14.20 -12.30
CA TYR A 146 -4.82 15.52 -12.64
C TYR A 146 -6.30 15.47 -13.03
N ASP A 147 -7.06 16.47 -12.63
CA ASP A 147 -8.38 16.70 -13.21
C ASP A 147 -8.24 17.02 -14.70
N ASN A 148 -8.91 16.25 -15.55
CA ASN A 148 -8.77 16.34 -17.01
C ASN A 148 -9.24 17.70 -17.61
N LYS A 149 -10.14 18.42 -16.92
CA LYS A 149 -10.71 19.68 -17.40
C LYS A 149 -9.94 20.89 -16.91
N THR A 150 -9.51 20.85 -15.65
CA THR A 150 -8.87 22.00 -15.00
C THR A 150 -7.34 21.89 -14.95
N GLU A 151 -6.82 20.73 -15.27
CA GLU A 151 -5.38 20.37 -15.15
C GLU A 151 -4.80 20.60 -13.76
N LYS A 152 -5.64 20.61 -12.72
CA LYS A 152 -5.20 20.71 -11.33
C LYS A 152 -4.79 19.32 -10.82
N LEU A 153 -3.68 19.28 -10.09
CA LEU A 153 -3.26 18.08 -9.38
C LEU A 153 -4.29 17.73 -8.30
N ILE A 154 -4.80 16.50 -8.35
CA ILE A 154 -5.74 15.94 -7.37
C ILE A 154 -4.98 15.22 -6.27
N LYS A 155 -4.09 14.28 -6.66
CA LYS A 155 -3.27 13.49 -5.76
C LYS A 155 -2.03 12.97 -6.47
N SER A 156 -1.03 12.54 -5.71
CA SER A 156 0.08 11.73 -6.19
C SER A 156 0.08 10.38 -5.47
N GLN A 157 0.56 9.35 -6.16
CA GLN A 157 0.72 8.00 -5.63
C GLN A 157 2.07 7.47 -6.06
N THR A 158 2.74 6.69 -5.20
CA THR A 158 3.98 6.01 -5.56
C THR A 158 3.72 4.52 -5.73
N LEU A 159 4.05 3.99 -6.89
CA LEU A 159 4.14 2.55 -7.14
C LEU A 159 5.59 2.12 -6.92
N THR A 160 5.81 1.07 -6.13
CA THR A 160 7.13 0.48 -5.93
C THR A 160 7.16 -0.96 -6.45
N GLY A 161 8.34 -1.42 -6.82
CA GLY A 161 8.58 -2.79 -7.26
C GLY A 161 10.07 -3.11 -7.29
N GLU A 162 10.40 -4.40 -7.29
CA GLU A 162 11.78 -4.88 -7.34
C GLU A 162 12.53 -4.34 -8.57
N LEU A 163 13.77 -3.90 -8.37
CA LEU A 163 14.61 -3.40 -9.45
C LEU A 163 14.75 -4.42 -10.58
N GLY A 164 14.58 -3.98 -11.81
CA GLY A 164 14.60 -4.83 -13.00
C GLY A 164 13.27 -5.47 -13.36
N THR A 165 12.24 -5.41 -12.52
CA THR A 165 10.89 -5.87 -12.87
C THR A 165 10.14 -4.83 -13.69
N SER A 166 9.25 -5.28 -14.59
CA SER A 166 8.46 -4.38 -15.43
C SER A 166 7.19 -3.92 -14.72
N TYR A 167 6.74 -2.71 -15.06
CA TYR A 167 5.43 -2.19 -14.70
C TYR A 167 4.66 -1.73 -15.94
N ASP A 168 3.33 -1.79 -15.86
CA ASP A 168 2.41 -1.31 -16.89
C ASP A 168 1.24 -0.57 -16.23
N LEU A 169 1.19 0.75 -16.41
CA LEU A 169 0.16 1.63 -15.88
C LEU A 169 -0.98 1.89 -16.88
N THR A 170 -0.99 1.22 -18.04
CA THR A 170 -2.00 1.42 -19.09
C THR A 170 -3.41 1.13 -18.59
N ASN A 171 -3.53 0.11 -17.75
CA ASN A 171 -4.78 -0.30 -17.11
C ASN A 171 -4.86 0.19 -15.66
N LEU A 172 -4.28 1.36 -15.37
CA LEU A 172 -4.59 2.04 -14.13
C LEU A 172 -6.10 2.09 -14.04
N ALA A 173 -6.63 1.10 -13.32
CA ALA A 173 -8.05 0.96 -13.12
C ALA A 173 -8.59 2.33 -12.71
N SER A 174 -9.62 2.76 -13.39
CA SER A 174 -10.43 3.85 -12.88
C SER A 174 -10.63 3.59 -11.40
N THR A 175 -10.15 4.49 -10.56
CA THR A 175 -10.46 4.39 -9.12
C THR A 175 -11.98 4.44 -9.01
N LEU A 176 -12.55 3.95 -7.92
CA LEU A 176 -14.00 3.95 -7.71
C LEU A 176 -14.65 5.28 -8.12
N ASN A 177 -13.97 6.39 -7.86
CA ASN A 177 -14.51 7.73 -8.00
C ASN A 177 -14.08 8.45 -9.29
N TYR A 178 -13.19 7.86 -10.11
CA TYR A 178 -12.61 8.56 -11.27
C TYR A 178 -12.49 7.67 -12.50
N ASP A 179 -12.75 8.24 -13.67
CA ASP A 179 -12.47 7.68 -14.98
C ASP A 179 -11.14 8.21 -15.51
N VAL A 180 -10.25 7.32 -15.95
CA VAL A 180 -9.02 7.72 -16.66
C VAL A 180 -9.37 8.15 -18.08
N LYS A 181 -8.97 9.37 -18.47
CA LYS A 181 -9.22 9.95 -19.79
C LYS A 181 -7.97 9.93 -20.68
N LYS A 182 -6.81 10.23 -20.11
CA LYS A 182 -5.53 10.16 -20.83
C LYS A 182 -4.38 9.94 -19.84
N THR A 183 -3.28 9.47 -20.34
CA THR A 183 -2.02 9.28 -19.57
C THR A 183 -0.86 9.91 -20.32
N ASP A 184 0.21 10.29 -19.61
CA ASP A 184 1.42 10.88 -20.16
C ASP A 184 2.64 10.49 -19.29
N GLY A 185 3.85 10.50 -19.86
CA GLY A 185 5.09 10.14 -19.20
C GLY A 185 5.37 8.63 -19.20
N GLU A 186 6.04 8.13 -18.17
CA GLU A 186 6.51 6.75 -18.06
C GLU A 186 5.40 5.77 -17.67
N ILE A 187 4.45 5.53 -18.58
CA ILE A 187 3.28 4.66 -18.35
C ILE A 187 3.67 3.17 -18.33
N LYS A 188 4.74 2.81 -19.03
CA LYS A 188 5.32 1.46 -19.01
C LYS A 188 6.82 1.58 -18.88
N GLY A 189 7.41 0.64 -18.17
CA GLY A 189 8.86 0.63 -17.99
C GLY A 189 9.33 -0.52 -17.12
N VAL A 190 10.53 -0.33 -16.63
CA VAL A 190 11.19 -1.22 -15.68
C VAL A 190 11.57 -0.39 -14.47
N PHE A 191 11.36 -0.92 -13.28
CA PHE A 191 11.82 -0.26 -12.06
C PHE A 191 13.35 -0.17 -12.06
N THR A 192 13.84 1.05 -11.94
CA THR A 192 15.27 1.37 -11.91
C THR A 192 15.63 2.09 -10.60
N ASP A 193 16.90 2.38 -10.38
CA ASP A 193 17.39 3.23 -9.30
C ASP A 193 16.96 4.70 -9.42
N GLN A 194 16.45 5.11 -10.60
CA GLN A 194 15.85 6.42 -10.83
C GLN A 194 14.33 6.35 -10.61
N VAL A 195 13.77 7.42 -10.07
CA VAL A 195 12.32 7.54 -9.88
C VAL A 195 11.66 7.87 -11.22
N GLY A 196 10.79 6.98 -11.70
CA GLY A 196 9.94 7.21 -12.87
C GLY A 196 8.80 8.18 -12.57
N HIS A 197 8.25 8.81 -13.60
CA HIS A 197 7.13 9.75 -13.46
C HIS A 197 6.06 9.49 -14.52
N ALA A 198 4.83 9.34 -14.07
CA ALA A 198 3.64 9.20 -14.90
C ALA A 198 2.58 10.24 -14.52
N LYS A 199 1.82 10.70 -15.51
CA LYS A 199 0.66 11.56 -15.31
C LYS A 199 -0.60 10.86 -15.78
N VAL A 200 -1.64 10.93 -14.97
CA VAL A 200 -2.96 10.36 -15.24
C VAL A 200 -3.99 11.44 -15.13
N TYR A 201 -4.73 11.69 -16.21
CA TYR A 201 -5.79 12.69 -16.25
C TYR A 201 -7.13 11.99 -16.07
N VAL A 202 -7.89 12.40 -15.07
CA VAL A 202 -9.13 11.75 -14.64
C VAL A 202 -10.30 12.72 -14.63
N GLU A 203 -11.50 12.17 -14.74
CA GLU A 203 -12.77 12.88 -14.47
C GLU A 203 -13.53 12.13 -13.38
N GLU A 204 -14.29 12.86 -12.55
CA GLU A 204 -15.15 12.22 -11.56
C GLU A 204 -16.12 11.26 -12.24
N TYR A 205 -16.26 10.07 -11.64
CA TYR A 205 -17.27 9.11 -12.06
C TYR A 205 -18.63 9.59 -11.59
N ASP A 206 -19.55 9.83 -12.53
CA ASP A 206 -20.91 10.32 -12.29
C ASP A 206 -21.99 9.23 -12.40
N GLY A 207 -21.57 7.96 -12.57
CA GLY A 207 -22.45 6.80 -12.64
C GLY A 207 -22.92 6.28 -11.28
N GLU A 208 -23.78 5.28 -11.32
CA GLU A 208 -24.32 4.68 -10.11
C GLU A 208 -23.29 3.80 -9.39
N MET A 209 -23.22 3.95 -8.06
CA MET A 209 -22.44 3.09 -7.17
C MET A 209 -23.33 2.00 -6.57
N SER A 210 -22.72 0.86 -6.31
CA SER A 210 -23.36 -0.29 -5.65
C SER A 210 -22.52 -0.77 -4.47
N THR A 211 -23.20 -1.43 -3.50
CA THR A 211 -22.55 -1.97 -2.31
C THR A 211 -22.90 -3.42 -2.10
N VAL A 212 -21.94 -4.19 -1.59
CA VAL A 212 -22.16 -5.52 -1.02
C VAL A 212 -21.89 -5.43 0.48
N THR A 213 -22.88 -5.78 1.28
CA THR A 213 -22.71 -5.94 2.73
C THR A 213 -22.32 -7.38 3.02
N VAL A 214 -21.13 -7.60 3.58
CA VAL A 214 -20.67 -8.93 3.99
C VAL A 214 -20.93 -9.11 5.47
N LYS A 215 -21.73 -10.09 5.84
CA LYS A 215 -22.18 -10.40 7.20
C LYS A 215 -21.60 -11.71 7.70
N PHE A 216 -21.37 -11.77 9.01
CA PHE A 216 -20.87 -12.93 9.72
C PHE A 216 -21.86 -13.30 10.83
N VAL A 217 -22.45 -14.50 10.70
CA VAL A 217 -23.53 -14.91 11.61
C VAL A 217 -23.27 -16.28 12.23
N ASP A 218 -23.78 -16.47 13.44
CA ASP A 218 -23.90 -17.78 14.07
C ASP A 218 -24.92 -18.62 13.28
N GLU A 219 -24.53 -19.81 12.80
CA GLU A 219 -25.39 -20.68 11.99
C GLU A 219 -26.66 -21.13 12.71
N THR A 220 -26.64 -21.19 14.05
CA THR A 220 -27.73 -21.73 14.85
C THR A 220 -28.90 -20.76 14.96
N ASN A 221 -28.60 -19.43 15.08
CA ASN A 221 -29.62 -18.44 15.39
C ASN A 221 -29.59 -17.20 14.47
N ASN A 222 -28.67 -17.16 13.50
CA ASN A 222 -28.45 -16.06 12.55
C ASN A 222 -28.12 -14.69 13.22
N THR A 223 -27.62 -14.69 14.46
CA THR A 223 -27.14 -13.44 15.08
C THR A 223 -25.80 -13.06 14.49
N GLU A 224 -25.59 -11.77 14.25
CA GLU A 224 -24.28 -11.23 13.84
C GLU A 224 -23.29 -11.41 15.00
N ILE A 225 -22.12 -11.98 14.68
CA ILE A 225 -21.07 -12.34 15.64
C ILE A 225 -19.79 -11.53 15.42
N GLU A 226 -19.70 -10.80 14.32
CA GLU A 226 -18.63 -9.88 13.97
C GLU A 226 -19.24 -8.74 13.16
N ASP A 227 -18.61 -7.56 13.20
CA ASP A 227 -19.06 -6.39 12.43
C ASP A 227 -19.05 -6.69 10.91
N SER A 228 -20.14 -6.34 10.25
CA SER A 228 -20.23 -6.43 8.79
C SER A 228 -19.33 -5.39 8.12
N PHE A 229 -18.80 -5.71 6.95
CA PHE A 229 -18.09 -4.73 6.14
C PHE A 229 -18.77 -4.51 4.77
N LEU A 230 -18.44 -3.39 4.13
CA LEU A 230 -18.98 -2.99 2.85
C LEU A 230 -17.93 -3.11 1.75
N VAL A 231 -18.26 -3.86 0.69
CA VAL A 231 -17.53 -3.81 -0.57
C VAL A 231 -18.28 -2.85 -1.50
N LYS A 232 -17.64 -1.74 -1.87
CA LYS A 232 -18.22 -0.75 -2.80
C LYS A 232 -17.58 -0.88 -4.16
N ASN A 233 -18.36 -0.80 -5.22
CA ASN A 233 -17.88 -0.70 -6.58
C ASN A 233 -18.91 0.00 -7.47
N ARG A 234 -18.56 0.27 -8.71
CA ARG A 234 -19.47 0.80 -9.71
C ARG A 234 -20.54 -0.21 -10.09
N LYS A 235 -21.75 0.25 -10.33
CA LYS A 235 -22.83 -0.62 -10.78
C LYS A 235 -22.44 -1.32 -12.09
N GLY A 236 -22.63 -2.63 -12.12
CA GLY A 236 -22.26 -3.50 -13.26
C GLY A 236 -20.86 -4.09 -13.17
N GLU A 237 -20.00 -3.58 -12.29
CA GLU A 237 -18.66 -4.12 -12.09
C GLU A 237 -18.65 -5.40 -11.27
N GLN A 238 -17.55 -6.13 -11.38
CA GLN A 238 -17.31 -7.37 -10.65
C GLN A 238 -16.92 -7.07 -9.20
N TYR A 239 -17.43 -7.83 -8.25
CA TYR A 239 -16.96 -7.83 -6.87
C TYR A 239 -16.48 -9.21 -6.45
N TYR A 240 -15.57 -9.22 -5.48
CA TYR A 240 -15.09 -10.43 -4.80
C TYR A 240 -15.11 -10.19 -3.30
N THR A 241 -15.43 -11.24 -2.53
CA THR A 241 -15.26 -11.16 -1.08
C THR A 241 -13.77 -11.27 -0.74
N PRO A 242 -13.23 -10.34 0.06
CA PRO A 242 -11.86 -10.46 0.56
C PRO A 242 -11.71 -11.57 1.60
N ASP A 243 -10.53 -11.72 2.17
CA ASP A 243 -10.26 -12.66 3.25
C ASP A 243 -11.22 -12.48 4.42
N LEU A 244 -11.70 -13.59 4.94
CA LEU A 244 -12.72 -13.61 5.99
C LEU A 244 -12.07 -13.48 7.38
N PRO A 245 -12.76 -12.88 8.36
CA PRO A 245 -12.22 -12.69 9.70
C PRO A 245 -12.03 -14.02 10.45
N SER A 246 -11.04 -14.04 11.31
CA SER A 246 -10.89 -15.06 12.35
C SER A 246 -11.70 -14.61 13.57
N ILE A 247 -12.78 -15.33 13.85
CA ILE A 247 -13.72 -14.98 14.94
C ILE A 247 -13.47 -15.88 16.13
N LYS A 248 -13.17 -15.27 17.28
CA LYS A 248 -12.85 -16.00 18.52
C LYS A 248 -13.99 -16.92 18.95
N ASN A 249 -13.68 -18.19 19.22
CA ASN A 249 -14.61 -19.27 19.60
C ASN A 249 -15.59 -19.66 18.49
N TYR A 250 -15.32 -19.31 17.25
CA TYR A 250 -16.09 -19.73 16.11
C TYR A 250 -15.19 -20.29 15.00
N LYS A 251 -15.75 -21.17 14.17
CA LYS A 251 -15.14 -21.66 12.94
C LYS A 251 -16.09 -21.46 11.76
N LEU A 252 -15.53 -21.15 10.59
CA LEU A 252 -16.28 -20.97 9.36
C LEU A 252 -16.92 -22.30 8.92
N VAL A 253 -18.20 -22.24 8.53
CA VAL A 253 -18.93 -23.42 7.98
C VAL A 253 -18.56 -23.57 6.50
N LEU A 254 -17.57 -24.41 6.21
CA LEU A 254 -17.06 -24.60 4.84
C LEU A 254 -18.04 -25.33 3.92
N ASP A 255 -18.95 -26.14 4.47
CA ASP A 255 -19.94 -26.90 3.72
C ASP A 255 -21.19 -26.06 3.34
N ASP A 256 -21.31 -24.83 3.86
CA ASP A 256 -22.42 -23.92 3.59
C ASP A 256 -21.92 -22.49 3.29
N LEU A 257 -20.95 -22.40 2.37
CA LEU A 257 -20.44 -21.12 1.89
C LEU A 257 -21.45 -20.46 0.93
N PRO A 258 -21.58 -19.12 0.97
CA PRO A 258 -22.52 -18.40 0.12
C PRO A 258 -22.14 -18.53 -1.35
N THR A 259 -23.12 -18.77 -2.22
CA THR A 259 -22.93 -18.84 -3.68
C THR A 259 -22.86 -17.47 -4.36
N ASN A 260 -23.00 -16.39 -3.58
CA ASN A 260 -22.92 -15.02 -4.01
C ASN A 260 -21.75 -14.26 -3.36
N GLY A 261 -20.67 -14.98 -2.97
CA GLY A 261 -19.45 -14.37 -2.45
C GLY A 261 -18.66 -13.56 -3.50
N ALA A 262 -18.96 -13.78 -4.77
CA ALA A 262 -18.48 -12.99 -5.90
C ALA A 262 -19.61 -12.80 -6.91
N GLY A 263 -19.49 -11.86 -7.84
CA GLY A 263 -20.48 -11.63 -8.89
C GLY A 263 -20.50 -10.19 -9.38
N LYS A 264 -21.50 -9.87 -10.22
CA LYS A 264 -21.71 -8.50 -10.72
C LYS A 264 -22.63 -7.71 -9.81
N LEU A 265 -22.32 -6.43 -9.68
CA LEU A 265 -23.13 -5.45 -8.95
C LEU A 265 -24.25 -4.90 -9.84
N ASP A 266 -25.24 -5.74 -10.12
CA ASP A 266 -26.40 -5.44 -10.98
C ASP A 266 -27.54 -4.68 -10.26
N SER A 267 -27.46 -4.56 -8.93
CA SER A 267 -28.42 -3.86 -8.07
C SER A 267 -27.70 -2.84 -7.16
N ALA A 268 -28.46 -1.92 -6.59
CA ALA A 268 -27.92 -0.87 -5.71
C ALA A 268 -27.24 -1.44 -4.46
N SER A 269 -27.70 -2.59 -3.97
CA SER A 269 -27.10 -3.28 -2.82
C SER A 269 -27.31 -4.79 -2.89
N LYS A 270 -26.35 -5.53 -2.36
CA LYS A 270 -26.42 -6.98 -2.15
C LYS A 270 -25.96 -7.31 -0.72
N THR A 271 -26.35 -8.49 -0.24
CA THR A 271 -25.84 -9.04 1.04
C THR A 271 -25.24 -10.41 0.78
N VAL A 272 -24.05 -10.62 1.31
CA VAL A 272 -23.35 -11.90 1.38
C VAL A 272 -23.26 -12.29 2.84
N THR A 273 -23.67 -13.51 3.19
CA THR A 273 -23.69 -13.96 4.59
C THR A 273 -22.83 -15.20 4.73
N TYR A 274 -21.80 -15.11 5.56
CA TYR A 274 -20.96 -16.23 5.96
C TYR A 274 -21.41 -16.75 7.32
N LYS A 275 -21.58 -18.05 7.42
CA LYS A 275 -22.04 -18.73 8.64
C LYS A 275 -20.86 -19.31 9.40
N TYR A 276 -20.92 -19.20 10.70
CA TYR A 276 -19.91 -19.72 11.61
C TYR A 276 -20.57 -20.60 12.67
N THR A 277 -19.92 -21.72 12.99
CA THR A 277 -20.30 -22.61 14.09
C THR A 277 -19.52 -22.26 15.32
N ARG A 278 -20.20 -22.23 16.47
CA ARG A 278 -19.53 -22.01 17.76
C ARG A 278 -18.66 -23.21 18.14
N VAL A 279 -17.43 -22.94 18.50
CA VAL A 279 -16.47 -23.96 19.00
C VAL A 279 -16.71 -24.16 20.48
N THR A 280 -17.10 -25.39 20.90
CA THR A 280 -17.43 -25.74 22.27
C THR A 280 -16.33 -26.51 22.99
N ASP A 281 -15.55 -27.29 22.25
CA ASP A 281 -14.49 -28.12 22.81
C ASP A 281 -13.19 -27.34 23.02
N ASP A 282 -12.52 -27.54 24.16
CA ASP A 282 -11.28 -26.83 24.47
C ASP A 282 -10.13 -27.23 23.53
N GLU A 283 -10.11 -28.48 23.05
CA GLU A 283 -9.15 -28.94 22.04
C GLU A 283 -9.34 -28.17 20.72
N ASP A 284 -10.57 -27.99 20.26
CA ASP A 284 -10.86 -27.30 19.00
C ASP A 284 -10.57 -25.79 19.07
N LYS A 285 -10.63 -25.18 20.26
CA LYS A 285 -10.24 -23.77 20.49
C LYS A 285 -8.75 -23.52 20.36
N THR A 286 -7.92 -24.55 20.55
CA THR A 286 -6.45 -24.44 20.51
C THR A 286 -5.88 -24.87 19.15
N VAL A 287 -6.70 -25.44 18.28
CA VAL A 287 -6.24 -25.86 16.94
C VAL A 287 -5.90 -24.63 16.11
N CYS A 288 -4.70 -24.66 15.51
CA CYS A 288 -4.27 -23.70 14.52
C CYS A 288 -4.63 -24.25 13.13
N ARG A 289 -5.55 -23.60 12.43
CA ARG A 289 -5.98 -24.02 11.08
C ARG A 289 -5.96 -22.85 10.10
N VAL A 290 -5.70 -23.18 8.84
CA VAL A 290 -5.83 -22.25 7.73
C VAL A 290 -6.72 -22.88 6.67
N ASN A 291 -7.81 -22.19 6.34
CA ASN A 291 -8.74 -22.59 5.30
C ASN A 291 -8.42 -21.80 4.03
N ALA A 292 -8.20 -22.50 2.92
CA ALA A 292 -8.17 -21.92 1.58
C ALA A 292 -9.52 -22.16 0.92
N ILE A 293 -10.16 -21.11 0.43
CA ILE A 293 -11.43 -21.13 -0.29
C ILE A 293 -11.14 -20.67 -1.71
N TYR A 294 -11.43 -21.48 -2.69
CA TYR A 294 -11.22 -21.18 -4.10
C TYR A 294 -12.58 -20.87 -4.72
N MET A 295 -12.78 -19.65 -5.20
CA MET A 295 -14.07 -19.14 -5.68
C MET A 295 -13.92 -18.50 -7.05
N ASP A 296 -14.88 -18.73 -7.96
CA ASP A 296 -14.89 -18.02 -9.23
C ASP A 296 -15.66 -16.68 -9.18
N ASP A 297 -15.63 -15.96 -10.29
CA ASP A 297 -16.28 -14.66 -10.47
C ASP A 297 -17.82 -14.69 -10.46
N SER A 298 -18.42 -15.87 -10.45
CA SER A 298 -19.86 -16.02 -10.24
C SER A 298 -20.24 -16.27 -8.77
N GLY A 299 -19.25 -16.48 -7.90
CA GLY A 299 -19.43 -16.88 -6.50
C GLY A 299 -19.48 -18.39 -6.29
N LYS A 300 -19.28 -19.19 -7.35
CA LYS A 300 -19.23 -20.65 -7.25
C LYS A 300 -17.94 -21.06 -6.53
N ILE A 301 -18.08 -21.90 -5.51
CA ILE A 301 -16.95 -22.52 -4.83
C ILE A 301 -16.38 -23.61 -5.75
N LEU A 302 -15.10 -23.46 -6.09
CA LEU A 302 -14.36 -24.41 -6.93
C LEU A 302 -13.74 -25.51 -6.09
N ASP A 303 -13.21 -25.16 -4.93
CA ASP A 303 -12.57 -26.08 -3.98
C ASP A 303 -12.44 -25.42 -2.60
N THR A 304 -12.25 -26.24 -1.57
CA THR A 304 -11.85 -25.80 -0.23
C THR A 304 -10.76 -26.72 0.32
N LYS A 305 -9.81 -26.17 1.03
CA LYS A 305 -8.71 -26.93 1.65
C LYS A 305 -8.43 -26.39 3.05
N THR A 306 -8.34 -27.28 4.02
CA THR A 306 -7.91 -26.93 5.38
C THR A 306 -6.55 -27.55 5.66
N ILE A 307 -5.62 -26.78 6.17
CA ILE A 307 -4.36 -27.23 6.73
C ILE A 307 -4.31 -26.89 8.21
N THR A 308 -3.64 -27.72 9.01
CA THR A 308 -3.44 -27.54 10.44
C THR A 308 -1.96 -27.53 10.75
N GLY A 309 -1.59 -26.82 11.80
CA GLY A 309 -0.19 -26.73 12.24
C GLY A 309 -0.08 -26.31 13.70
N VAL A 310 1.14 -26.00 14.11
CA VAL A 310 1.46 -25.52 15.45
C VAL A 310 1.63 -24.01 15.42
N GLU A 311 1.15 -23.33 16.45
CA GLU A 311 1.26 -21.87 16.57
C GLU A 311 2.72 -21.41 16.38
N GLY A 312 2.90 -20.40 15.53
CA GLY A 312 4.22 -19.87 15.15
C GLY A 312 4.91 -20.61 14.00
N GLN A 313 4.44 -21.80 13.59
CA GLN A 313 4.95 -22.50 12.41
C GLN A 313 4.54 -21.76 11.12
N ALA A 314 5.46 -21.64 10.16
CA ALA A 314 5.17 -21.06 8.87
C ALA A 314 4.23 -21.97 8.05
N TYR A 315 3.32 -21.34 7.27
CA TYR A 315 2.53 -22.03 6.26
C TYR A 315 2.59 -21.29 4.91
N SER A 316 2.35 -22.04 3.84
CA SER A 316 2.19 -21.50 2.50
C SER A 316 1.05 -22.23 1.80
N LEU A 317 0.09 -21.48 1.29
CA LEU A 317 -1.00 -21.99 0.46
C LEU A 317 -0.65 -21.79 -1.01
N SER A 318 -0.80 -22.85 -1.80
CA SER A 318 -0.62 -22.78 -3.24
C SER A 318 -1.94 -22.42 -3.93
N GLN A 319 -1.87 -21.60 -4.97
CA GLN A 319 -2.98 -21.45 -5.91
C GLN A 319 -3.26 -22.78 -6.61
N ASN A 320 -4.52 -23.05 -6.91
CA ASN A 320 -4.91 -24.15 -7.79
C ASN A 320 -5.00 -23.63 -9.23
N THR A 321 -4.81 -24.54 -10.19
CA THR A 321 -5.02 -24.25 -11.62
C THR A 321 -6.37 -24.81 -12.04
N TYR A 322 -7.20 -23.99 -12.67
CA TYR A 322 -8.51 -24.38 -13.21
C TYR A 322 -8.55 -24.05 -14.70
N GLU A 323 -9.18 -24.95 -15.48
CA GLU A 323 -9.36 -24.74 -16.91
C GLU A 323 -10.20 -23.46 -17.17
N GLU A 324 -9.75 -22.63 -18.11
CA GLU A 324 -10.40 -21.36 -18.48
C GLU A 324 -10.60 -20.36 -17.34
N LYS A 325 -9.76 -20.43 -16.30
CA LYS A 325 -9.82 -19.48 -15.16
C LYS A 325 -8.43 -19.00 -14.75
N ASP A 326 -8.29 -17.70 -14.60
CA ASP A 326 -7.09 -17.06 -14.08
C ASP A 326 -7.30 -16.59 -12.65
N LEU A 327 -6.26 -16.73 -11.82
CA LEU A 327 -6.23 -16.13 -10.50
C LEU A 327 -6.23 -14.60 -10.62
N VAL A 328 -7.16 -13.94 -9.94
CA VAL A 328 -7.28 -12.48 -9.93
C VAL A 328 -6.08 -11.84 -9.25
N SER A 329 -5.74 -12.34 -8.06
CA SER A 329 -4.54 -11.94 -7.31
C SER A 329 -4.20 -12.98 -6.26
N VAL A 330 -2.94 -13.06 -5.85
CA VAL A 330 -2.53 -13.88 -4.71
C VAL A 330 -3.00 -13.20 -3.43
N PRO A 331 -3.81 -13.84 -2.57
CA PRO A 331 -4.23 -13.26 -1.31
C PRO A 331 -3.03 -12.95 -0.38
N GLU A 332 -3.09 -11.85 0.34
CA GLU A 332 -2.03 -11.44 1.26
C GLU A 332 -1.73 -12.52 2.31
N LYS A 333 -2.78 -13.17 2.82
CA LYS A 333 -2.65 -14.25 3.82
C LYS A 333 -2.38 -15.64 3.23
N ALA A 334 -2.05 -15.76 1.94
CA ALA A 334 -1.67 -17.04 1.35
C ALA A 334 -0.39 -17.63 1.99
N ASN A 335 0.47 -16.77 2.51
CA ASN A 335 1.65 -17.14 3.28
C ASN A 335 1.61 -16.48 4.66
N GLY A 336 2.08 -17.19 5.68
CA GLY A 336 2.09 -16.65 7.03
C GLY A 336 2.54 -17.64 8.08
N THR A 337 2.16 -17.37 9.32
CA THR A 337 2.39 -18.27 10.46
C THR A 337 1.07 -18.67 11.09
N PHE A 338 0.95 -19.93 11.49
CA PHE A 338 -0.20 -20.43 12.22
C PHE A 338 -0.40 -19.64 13.51
N LYS A 339 -1.66 -19.28 13.76
CA LYS A 339 -2.12 -18.64 14.99
C LYS A 339 -3.22 -19.50 15.61
N SER A 340 -3.39 -19.43 16.91
CA SER A 340 -4.50 -20.10 17.61
C SER A 340 -5.83 -19.68 16.99
N GLY A 341 -6.70 -20.66 16.71
CA GLY A 341 -7.95 -20.49 15.97
C GLY A 341 -7.81 -20.73 14.47
N GLU A 342 -8.52 -19.96 13.66
CA GLU A 342 -8.53 -20.17 12.21
C GLU A 342 -8.20 -18.90 11.42
N ILE A 343 -7.56 -19.10 10.28
CA ILE A 343 -7.30 -18.07 9.25
C ILE A 343 -8.05 -18.53 8.00
N ASN A 344 -8.85 -17.63 7.41
CA ASN A 344 -9.66 -17.90 6.21
C ASN A 344 -9.14 -17.07 5.04
N VAL A 345 -8.67 -17.73 3.99
CA VAL A 345 -8.03 -17.14 2.82
C VAL A 345 -8.86 -17.42 1.58
N VAL A 346 -9.24 -16.39 0.84
CA VAL A 346 -10.08 -16.51 -0.37
C VAL A 346 -9.25 -16.28 -1.63
N PHE A 347 -9.09 -17.32 -2.45
CA PHE A 347 -8.52 -17.24 -3.79
C PHE A 347 -9.64 -17.00 -4.81
N SER A 348 -9.64 -15.84 -5.44
CA SER A 348 -10.66 -15.45 -6.43
C SER A 348 -10.14 -15.65 -7.85
N TYR A 349 -10.98 -16.25 -8.70
CA TYR A 349 -10.65 -16.59 -10.09
C TYR A 349 -11.61 -15.89 -11.05
N SER A 350 -11.06 -15.38 -12.16
CA SER A 350 -11.81 -14.79 -13.27
C SER A 350 -12.05 -15.83 -14.36
N SER A 351 -13.26 -15.90 -14.88
CA SER A 351 -13.63 -16.75 -16.03
C SER A 351 -13.35 -16.10 -17.39
N ASN A 352 -12.71 -14.92 -17.38
CA ASN A 352 -12.26 -14.25 -18.60
C ASN A 352 -10.72 -14.13 -18.55
N PRO A 353 -10.00 -15.19 -18.91
CA PRO A 353 -8.55 -15.24 -18.79
C PRO A 353 -7.91 -14.13 -19.60
N ASP A 354 -6.89 -13.49 -19.02
CA ASP A 354 -6.06 -12.51 -19.72
C ASP A 354 -5.25 -13.22 -20.82
N PRO A 355 -5.49 -12.93 -22.09
CA PRO A 355 -4.80 -13.59 -23.19
C PRO A 355 -3.27 -13.38 -23.17
N LEU A 356 -2.75 -12.49 -22.33
CA LEU A 356 -1.33 -12.23 -22.17
C LEU A 356 -0.66 -13.07 -21.06
N LYS A 357 -1.44 -13.87 -20.32
CA LYS A 357 -0.95 -14.74 -19.25
C LYS A 357 -0.87 -16.22 -19.60
N GLN A 358 -1.10 -16.58 -20.88
CA GLN A 358 -0.94 -17.95 -21.39
C GLN A 358 0.47 -18.22 -21.90
#